data_3ebcffdce5ae48505a2dfa014bfa702f
#
_entry.id   3ebcffdce5ae48505a2dfa014bfa702f
#
_cell.length_a   1.000
_cell.length_b   1.000
_cell.length_c   1.000
_cell.angle_alpha   90.00
_cell.angle_beta   90.00
_cell.angle_gamma   90.00
#
_symmetry.space_group_name_H-M   'P 1'
#
loop_
_entity.id
_entity.type
_entity.pdbx_description
1 polymer ?
#
loop_
_entity_poly.entity_id
_entity_poly.type
_entity_poly.pdbx_seq_one_letter_code
_entity_poly.pdbx_strand_id
1 'polypeptide(L)'
;MKLGFIGTGKISSSVITGICGSNISFKKILVSPRNRNVAQNLAKKFKKVFIGKSNQEIVNSCNWIFLAVTPTVGKKVIKGLKFRYNQTVIS
;
A
#
# COMPACT_ATOMS: atom_id res chain seq x y z
N MET A 1 -5.15 13.05 -0.40
CA MET A 1 -3.99 12.19 -0.70
C MET A 1 -4.36 10.74 -0.46
N LYS A 2 -4.05 9.89 -1.41
CA LYS A 2 -4.27 8.45 -1.30
C LYS A 2 -2.93 7.75 -1.18
N LEU A 3 -2.83 6.84 -0.23
CA LEU A 3 -1.61 6.08 0.04
C LEU A 3 -1.80 4.64 -0.40
N GLY A 4 -0.78 4.07 -1.06
CA GLY A 4 -0.82 2.69 -1.51
C GLY A 4 0.33 1.90 -0.92
N PHE A 5 0.05 0.67 -0.49
CA PHE A 5 1.06 -0.24 0.04
C PHE A 5 1.10 -1.49 -0.81
N ILE A 6 2.23 -1.73 -1.44
CA ILE A 6 2.49 -2.95 -2.20
C ILE A 6 3.29 -3.88 -1.30
N GLY A 7 2.72 -5.04 -1.02
CA GLY A 7 3.23 -5.95 -0.01
C GLY A 7 2.58 -5.68 1.33
N THR A 8 1.86 -6.67 1.84
CA THR A 8 1.19 -6.60 3.15
C THR A 8 1.85 -7.58 4.10
N GLY A 9 2.78 -7.09 4.89
CA GLY A 9 3.46 -7.85 5.92
C GLY A 9 3.49 -7.08 7.22
N LYS A 10 4.34 -7.50 8.16
CA LYS A 10 4.47 -6.85 9.47
C LYS A 10 4.87 -5.39 9.34
N ILE A 11 5.77 -5.06 8.42
CA ILE A 11 6.24 -3.68 8.21
C ILE A 11 5.09 -2.80 7.73
N SER A 12 4.33 -3.25 6.72
CA SER A 12 3.18 -2.51 6.24
C SER A 12 2.14 -2.30 7.34
N SER A 13 1.84 -3.35 8.11
CA SER A 13 0.88 -3.26 9.21
C SER A 13 1.30 -2.22 10.24
N SER A 14 2.59 -2.20 10.61
CA SER A 14 3.12 -1.26 11.59
C SER A 14 3.05 0.18 11.07
N VAL A 15 3.43 0.41 9.82
CA VAL A 15 3.40 1.73 9.21
C VAL A 15 1.97 2.24 9.09
N ILE A 16 1.06 1.41 8.61
CA ILE A 16 -0.36 1.78 8.47
C ILE A 16 -0.97 2.10 9.82
N THR A 17 -0.69 1.30 10.84
CA THR A 17 -1.16 1.55 12.20
C THR A 17 -0.66 2.91 12.71
N GLY A 18 0.61 3.21 12.47
CA GLY A 18 1.19 4.50 12.85
C GLY A 18 0.55 5.67 12.13
N ILE A 19 0.32 5.55 10.83
CA ILE A 19 -0.32 6.59 10.03
C ILE A 19 -1.76 6.83 10.48
N CYS A 20 -2.53 5.76 10.68
CA CYS A 20 -3.92 5.86 11.11
C CYS A 20 -4.06 6.45 12.52
N GLY A 21 -3.06 6.24 13.37
CA GLY A 21 -3.04 6.81 14.72
C GLY A 21 -2.45 8.20 14.81
N SER A 22 -1.97 8.75 13.70
CA SER A 22 -1.33 10.07 13.67
C SER A 22 -2.30 11.15 13.19
N ASN A 23 -1.82 12.40 13.16
CA ASN A 23 -2.57 13.54 12.63
C ASN A 23 -2.36 13.75 11.13
N ILE A 24 -1.75 12.79 10.44
CA ILE A 24 -1.51 12.89 9.01
C ILE A 24 -2.85 12.84 8.27
N SER A 25 -3.07 13.83 7.42
CA SER A 25 -4.30 13.90 6.63
C SER A 25 -4.18 13.08 5.36
N PHE A 26 -5.09 12.13 5.16
CA PHE A 26 -5.15 11.32 3.96
C PHE A 26 -6.59 10.88 3.67
N LYS A 27 -6.89 10.58 2.42
CA LYS A 27 -8.23 10.15 2.00
C LYS A 27 -8.47 8.69 2.28
N LYS A 28 -7.59 7.83 1.79
CA LYS A 28 -7.67 6.39 2.02
C LYS A 28 -6.32 5.73 1.79
N ILE A 29 -6.22 4.50 2.26
CA ILE A 29 -5.06 3.64 2.08
C ILE A 29 -5.51 2.41 1.31
N LEU A 30 -4.82 2.08 0.22
CA LEU A 30 -5.03 0.84 -0.53
C LEU A 30 -3.90 -0.12 -0.22
N VAL A 31 -4.23 -1.36 0.09
CA VAL A 31 -3.25 -2.40 0.41
C VAL A 31 -3.29 -3.51 -0.62
N SER A 32 -2.14 -4.13 -0.84
CA SER A 32 -2.00 -5.24 -1.78
C SER A 32 -2.87 -6.42 -1.38
N PRO A 33 -3.52 -7.11 -2.34
CA PRO A 33 -4.37 -8.26 -2.04
C PRO A 33 -3.57 -9.55 -1.81
N ARG A 34 -2.26 -9.53 -1.96
CA ARG A 34 -1.43 -10.73 -1.94
C ARG A 34 -1.50 -11.49 -0.61
N ASN A 35 -1.46 -10.80 0.52
CA ASN A 35 -1.61 -11.42 1.83
C ASN A 35 -3.00 -11.07 2.37
N ARG A 36 -3.99 -11.87 1.99
CA ARG A 36 -5.39 -11.60 2.30
C ARG A 36 -5.67 -11.45 3.79
N ASN A 37 -5.11 -12.31 4.62
CA ASN A 37 -5.38 -12.27 6.06
C ASN A 37 -4.97 -10.94 6.67
N VAL A 38 -3.75 -10.49 6.36
CA VAL A 38 -3.24 -9.20 6.86
C VAL A 38 -4.05 -8.04 6.28
N ALA A 39 -4.33 -8.08 4.97
CA ALA A 39 -5.10 -7.03 4.31
C ALA A 39 -6.51 -6.92 4.88
N GLN A 40 -7.19 -8.05 5.11
CA GLN A 40 -8.52 -8.06 5.68
C GLN A 40 -8.52 -7.55 7.12
N ASN A 41 -7.54 -7.93 7.92
CA ASN A 41 -7.42 -7.46 9.30
C ASN A 41 -7.25 -5.93 9.34
N LEU A 42 -6.42 -5.39 8.47
CA LEU A 42 -6.21 -3.95 8.38
C LEU A 42 -7.48 -3.23 7.93
N ALA A 43 -8.17 -3.78 6.93
CA ALA A 43 -9.41 -3.17 6.43
C ALA A 43 -10.53 -3.19 7.48
N LYS A 44 -10.59 -4.23 8.31
CA LYS A 44 -11.55 -4.30 9.41
C LYS A 44 -11.22 -3.32 10.54
N LYS A 45 -9.93 -3.18 10.83
CA LYS A 45 -9.46 -2.36 11.94
C LYS A 45 -9.54 -0.86 11.65
N PHE A 46 -9.30 -0.46 10.41
CA PHE A 46 -9.25 0.95 10.01
C PHE A 46 -10.23 1.22 8.88
N LYS A 47 -11.11 2.19 9.09
CA LYS A 47 -12.16 2.54 8.11
C LYS A 47 -11.61 3.03 6.78
N LYS A 48 -10.46 3.68 6.78
CA LYS A 48 -9.85 4.26 5.58
C LYS A 48 -8.95 3.28 4.81
N VAL A 49 -8.80 2.04 5.30
CA VAL A 49 -8.00 1.02 4.64
C VAL A 49 -8.89 0.14 3.77
N PHE A 50 -8.52 0.02 2.50
CA PHE A 50 -9.24 -0.80 1.51
C PHE A 50 -8.27 -1.75 0.82
N ILE A 51 -8.76 -2.90 0.40
CA ILE A 51 -7.97 -3.88 -0.33
C ILE A 51 -8.05 -3.56 -1.81
N GLY A 52 -6.90 -3.33 -2.47
CA GLY A 52 -6.84 -3.15 -3.90
C GLY A 52 -7.07 -4.46 -4.64
N LYS A 53 -7.56 -4.39 -5.86
CA LYS A 53 -7.76 -5.58 -6.70
C LYS A 53 -6.44 -6.15 -7.20
N SER A 54 -5.47 -5.29 -7.43
CA SER A 54 -4.14 -5.66 -7.92
C SER A 54 -3.14 -4.57 -7.55
N ASN A 55 -1.86 -4.89 -7.68
CA ASN A 55 -0.81 -3.89 -7.47
C ASN A 55 -0.91 -2.74 -8.47
N GLN A 56 -1.31 -3.03 -9.72
CA GLN A 56 -1.48 -1.99 -10.73
C GLN A 56 -2.62 -1.03 -10.39
N GLU A 57 -3.71 -1.53 -9.83
CA GLU A 57 -4.80 -0.65 -9.36
C GLU A 57 -4.31 0.29 -8.27
N ILE A 58 -3.49 -0.21 -7.35
CA ILE A 58 -2.91 0.61 -6.29
C ILE A 58 -2.07 1.73 -6.90
N VAL A 59 -1.21 1.40 -7.86
CA VAL A 59 -0.39 2.40 -8.56
C VAL A 59 -1.26 3.42 -9.27
N ASN A 60 -2.31 2.97 -9.95
CA ASN A 60 -3.18 3.86 -10.71
C ASN A 60 -3.97 4.83 -9.83
N SER A 61 -4.27 4.44 -8.59
CA SER A 61 -5.19 5.17 -7.72
C SER A 61 -4.49 6.03 -6.66
N CYS A 62 -3.22 5.77 -6.37
CA CYS A 62 -2.56 6.38 -5.22
C CYS A 62 -1.50 7.39 -5.62
N ASN A 63 -1.31 8.40 -4.75
CA ASN A 63 -0.30 9.44 -4.94
C ASN A 63 1.07 9.01 -4.42
N TRP A 64 1.07 8.31 -3.30
CA TRP A 64 2.27 7.80 -2.64
C TRP A 64 2.21 6.28 -2.61
N ILE A 65 3.27 5.63 -3.08
CA ILE A 65 3.36 4.18 -3.13
C ILE A 65 4.48 3.72 -2.20
N PHE A 66 4.12 2.89 -1.24
CA PHE A 66 5.09 2.28 -0.32
C PHE A 66 5.36 0.85 -0.76
N LEU A 67 6.62 0.54 -1.04
CA LEU A 67 7.04 -0.82 -1.42
C LEU A 67 7.52 -1.53 -0.15
N ALA A 68 6.68 -2.37 0.41
CA ALA A 68 6.98 -3.11 1.63
C ALA A 68 7.23 -4.59 1.31
N VAL A 69 8.19 -4.83 0.44
CA VAL A 69 8.59 -6.17 0.00
C VAL A 69 10.11 -6.28 0.06
N THR A 70 10.62 -7.52 0.07
CA THR A 70 12.07 -7.75 0.02
C THR A 70 12.63 -7.21 -1.29
N PRO A 71 13.93 -6.84 -1.34
CA PRO A 71 14.53 -6.32 -2.57
C PRO A 71 14.35 -7.24 -3.79
N THR A 72 14.46 -8.55 -3.60
CA THR A 72 14.30 -9.52 -4.69
C THR A 72 12.86 -9.50 -5.23
N VAL A 73 11.87 -9.54 -4.34
CA VAL A 73 10.47 -9.48 -4.72
C VAL A 73 10.12 -8.10 -5.29
N GLY A 74 10.69 -7.04 -4.71
CA GLY A 74 10.48 -5.67 -5.16
C GLY A 74 10.88 -5.46 -6.62
N LYS A 75 12.02 -6.01 -7.03
CA LYS A 75 12.47 -5.93 -8.43
C LYS A 75 11.47 -6.56 -9.39
N LYS A 76 10.94 -7.72 -9.04
CA LYS A 76 9.95 -8.43 -9.87
C LYS A 76 8.64 -7.64 -9.96
N VAL A 77 8.20 -7.10 -8.84
CA VAL A 77 6.96 -6.32 -8.78
C VAL A 77 7.08 -5.04 -9.60
N ILE A 78 8.17 -4.32 -9.45
CA ILE A 78 8.41 -3.05 -10.19
C ILE A 78 8.41 -3.28 -11.69
N LYS A 79 9.02 -4.36 -12.17
CA LYS A 79 9.06 -4.66 -13.61
C LYS A 79 7.68 -4.82 -14.23
N GLY A 80 6.71 -5.30 -13.47
CA GLY A 80 5.35 -5.52 -13.95
C GLY A 80 4.43 -4.32 -13.78
N LEU A 81 4.89 -3.23 -13.15
CA LEU A 81 4.05 -2.09 -12.84
C LEU A 81 4.39 -0.88 -13.70
N LYS A 82 3.35 -0.14 -14.08
CA LYS A 82 3.49 1.13 -14.81
C LYS A 82 3.13 2.26 -13.87
N PHE A 83 4.12 3.03 -13.48
CA PHE A 83 3.94 4.17 -12.58
C PHE A 83 3.55 5.42 -13.34
N ARG A 84 2.80 6.30 -12.68
CA ARG A 84 2.48 7.61 -13.23
C ARG A 84 3.62 8.58 -12.98
N TYR A 85 3.70 9.59 -13.83
CA TYR A 85 4.80 10.54 -13.84
C TYR A 85 5.00 11.30 -12.52
N ASN A 86 3.92 11.65 -11.84
CA ASN A 86 3.96 12.50 -10.66
C ASN A 86 3.77 11.75 -9.34
N GLN A 87 4.01 10.44 -9.34
CA GLN A 87 3.87 9.64 -8.13
C GLN A 87 5.16 9.63 -7.32
N THR A 88 5.02 9.53 -5.99
CA THR A 88 6.13 9.31 -5.08
C THR A 88 6.17 7.84 -4.69
N VAL A 89 7.33 7.20 -4.87
CA VAL A 89 7.53 5.80 -4.52
C VAL A 89 8.56 5.73 -3.40
N ILE A 90 8.20 5.03 -2.33
CA ILE A 90 9.04 4.86 -1.14
C ILE A 90 9.30 3.37 -0.94
N SER A 91 10.55 2.99 -0.90
CA SER A 91 10.94 1.60 -0.67
C SER A 91 11.56 1.39 0.70
#